data_015cd290708f835168ae163d6cd77c22
#
_entry.id   015cd290708f835168ae163d6cd77c22
#
_cell.length_a   1.000
_cell.length_b   1.000
_cell.length_c   1.000
_cell.angle_alpha   90.00
_cell.angle_beta   90.00
_cell.angle_gamma   90.00
#
_symmetry.space_group_name_H-M   'P 1'
#
loop_
_entity.id
_entity.type
_entity.pdbx_description
1 polymer ?
#
loop_
_entity_poly.entity_id
_entity_poly.type
_entity_poly.pdbx_seq_one_letter_code
_entity_poly.pdbx_strand_id
1 'polypeptide(L)'
;MQKAIEVIRLVSSETDRVILFHSASGKDSIALLNLMAPYFREIVCVYMYLVKDLAHINRYLNYAINKYPNARFVQVPHYGLGSYIKTGYMGCRQNPKQKKFKMSDITEAIREKYGIQWAFFGFKQSDSMNRRIMLRGDDYELQAINRKTMKCYPLSPYHNQDVLAYIKRNDLITPECYGKGGQSSGTNITDIDYLLYLRQNYPSDLHKIFAQFPLSERLLFEHDYGKEESENQ
;
A
#
# COMPACT_ATOMS: atom_id res chain seq x y z
N MET A 1 -1.31 16.21 12.81
CA MET A 1 -1.02 14.77 13.12
C MET A 1 -0.88 14.48 14.62
N GLN A 2 -1.41 15.35 15.51
CA GLN A 2 -1.21 15.19 16.95
C GLN A 2 -1.87 13.89 17.52
N LYS A 3 -3.11 13.60 17.12
CA LYS A 3 -3.78 12.35 17.51
C LYS A 3 -3.06 11.09 17.02
N ALA A 4 -2.44 11.14 15.84
CA ALA A 4 -1.64 10.01 15.34
C ALA A 4 -0.40 9.78 16.23
N ILE A 5 0.26 10.84 16.65
CA ILE A 5 1.43 10.77 17.55
C ILE A 5 1.00 10.23 18.93
N GLU A 6 -0.13 10.64 19.46
CA GLU A 6 -0.68 10.11 20.71
C GLU A 6 -0.89 8.60 20.65
N VAL A 7 -1.56 8.13 19.61
CA VAL A 7 -1.79 6.70 19.35
C VAL A 7 -0.47 5.92 19.21
N ILE A 8 0.51 6.48 18.47
CA ILE A 8 1.83 5.87 18.31
C ILE A 8 2.57 5.78 19.64
N ARG A 9 2.53 6.83 20.47
CA ARG A 9 3.16 6.86 21.80
C ARG A 9 2.56 5.81 22.75
N LEU A 10 1.24 5.64 22.73
CA LEU A 10 0.60 4.60 23.54
C LEU A 10 1.13 3.21 23.22
N VAL A 11 1.26 2.86 21.94
CA VAL A 11 1.81 1.56 21.54
C VAL A 11 3.31 1.49 21.80
N SER A 12 4.06 2.59 21.60
CA SER A 12 5.51 2.59 21.83
C SER A 12 5.91 2.46 23.32
N SER A 13 4.98 2.72 24.26
CA SER A 13 5.21 2.42 25.68
C SER A 13 5.15 0.91 26.00
N GLU A 14 4.58 0.11 25.11
CA GLU A 14 4.43 -1.35 25.28
C GLU A 14 5.49 -2.16 24.51
N THR A 15 6.00 -1.61 23.41
CA THR A 15 6.98 -2.29 22.55
C THR A 15 7.83 -1.30 21.78
N ASP A 16 9.07 -1.65 21.56
CA ASP A 16 10.02 -0.89 20.72
C ASP A 16 10.14 -1.44 19.29
N ARG A 17 9.42 -2.55 18.98
CA ARG A 17 9.46 -3.24 17.68
C ARG A 17 8.05 -3.42 17.12
N VAL A 18 7.83 -3.02 15.87
CA VAL A 18 6.51 -3.07 15.24
C VAL A 18 6.60 -3.46 13.76
N ILE A 19 5.47 -3.94 13.24
CA ILE A 19 5.25 -4.17 11.81
C ILE A 19 4.48 -2.99 11.24
N LEU A 20 4.88 -2.48 10.08
CA LEU A 20 4.12 -1.52 9.28
C LEU A 20 3.79 -2.12 7.91
N PHE A 21 2.52 -2.27 7.58
CA PHE A 21 2.11 -2.57 6.20
C PHE A 21 2.23 -1.32 5.34
N HIS A 22 3.27 -1.32 4.48
CA HIS A 22 3.71 -0.16 3.72
C HIS A 22 3.47 -0.36 2.22
N SER A 23 2.64 0.48 1.61
CA SER A 23 2.29 0.37 0.19
C SER A 23 3.28 1.06 -0.77
N ALA A 24 4.52 1.27 -0.34
CA ALA A 24 5.59 1.97 -1.07
C ALA A 24 5.21 3.40 -1.49
N SER A 25 4.59 3.59 -2.64
CA SER A 25 4.19 4.91 -3.18
C SER A 25 2.95 5.54 -2.52
N GLY A 26 2.28 4.84 -1.59
CA GLY A 26 1.06 5.36 -0.97
C GLY A 26 1.34 6.45 0.07
N LYS A 27 0.68 7.60 -0.07
CA LYS A 27 0.81 8.77 0.83
C LYS A 27 0.66 8.41 2.31
N ASP A 28 -0.29 7.53 2.62
CA ASP A 28 -0.59 7.16 4.00
C ASP A 28 0.56 6.38 4.63
N SER A 29 1.19 5.48 3.87
CA SER A 29 2.37 4.72 4.31
C SER A 29 3.61 5.60 4.47
N ILE A 30 3.82 6.55 3.56
CA ILE A 30 4.93 7.50 3.62
C ILE A 30 4.82 8.37 4.87
N ALA A 31 3.64 8.94 5.11
CA ALA A 31 3.40 9.77 6.28
C ALA A 31 3.50 8.97 7.59
N LEU A 32 2.91 7.76 7.61
CA LEU A 32 2.88 6.93 8.80
C LEU A 32 4.28 6.46 9.21
N LEU A 33 5.12 6.03 8.26
CA LEU A 33 6.49 5.67 8.55
C LEU A 33 7.28 6.84 9.16
N ASN A 34 7.12 8.05 8.60
CA ASN A 34 7.77 9.25 9.14
C ASN A 34 7.30 9.58 10.57
N LEU A 35 6.01 9.40 10.86
CA LEU A 35 5.47 9.61 12.21
C LEU A 35 5.96 8.57 13.20
N MET A 36 6.18 7.32 12.77
CA MET A 36 6.56 6.19 13.63
C MET A 36 8.07 6.13 13.89
N ALA A 37 8.89 6.54 12.93
CA ALA A 37 10.34 6.38 12.99
C ALA A 37 11.01 6.91 14.28
N PRO A 38 10.57 8.02 14.90
CA PRO A 38 11.14 8.51 16.15
C PRO A 38 10.81 7.69 17.40
N TYR A 39 9.82 6.79 17.33
CA TYR A 39 9.24 6.12 18.52
C TYR A 39 9.59 4.64 18.64
N PHE A 40 10.07 4.01 17.58
CA PHE A 40 10.38 2.59 17.59
C PHE A 40 11.84 2.34 17.23
N ARG A 41 12.46 1.38 17.90
CA ARG A 41 13.83 0.94 17.62
C ARG A 41 13.92 0.15 16.31
N GLU A 42 12.86 -0.63 15.99
CA GLU A 42 12.78 -1.39 14.75
C GLU A 42 11.35 -1.34 14.17
N ILE A 43 11.24 -1.00 12.89
CA ILE A 43 9.98 -1.04 12.13
C ILE A 43 10.16 -2.00 10.95
N VAL A 44 9.50 -3.17 10.99
CA VAL A 44 9.47 -4.09 9.86
C VAL A 44 8.40 -3.62 8.87
N CYS A 45 8.83 -2.95 7.80
CA CYS A 45 7.96 -2.46 6.74
C CYS A 45 7.66 -3.57 5.72
N VAL A 46 6.41 -3.99 5.62
CA VAL A 46 5.96 -5.06 4.72
C VAL A 46 5.35 -4.46 3.47
N TYR A 47 6.03 -4.59 2.34
CA TYR A 47 5.49 -4.26 1.03
C TYR A 47 4.94 -5.51 0.33
N MET A 48 3.66 -5.45 -0.08
CA MET A 48 3.00 -6.53 -0.78
C MET A 48 2.92 -6.22 -2.28
N TYR A 49 3.64 -6.98 -3.11
CA TYR A 49 3.69 -6.77 -4.57
C TYR A 49 2.68 -7.65 -5.34
N LEU A 50 2.09 -7.09 -6.41
CA LEU A 50 1.42 -7.86 -7.46
C LEU A 50 2.43 -8.26 -8.53
N VAL A 51 3.23 -7.32 -9.00
CA VAL A 51 4.37 -7.52 -9.91
C VAL A 51 5.63 -7.13 -9.17
N LYS A 52 6.62 -8.00 -9.19
CA LYS A 52 7.88 -7.82 -8.46
C LYS A 52 8.81 -6.87 -9.19
N ASP A 53 9.61 -6.16 -8.43
CA ASP A 53 10.76 -5.40 -8.91
C ASP A 53 10.39 -4.30 -9.94
N LEU A 54 9.34 -3.54 -9.66
CA LEU A 54 8.98 -2.37 -10.45
C LEU A 54 9.88 -1.17 -10.07
N ALA A 55 10.50 -0.53 -11.05
CA ALA A 55 11.46 0.55 -10.85
C ALA A 55 10.83 1.76 -10.15
N HIS A 56 9.59 2.14 -10.54
CA HIS A 56 8.87 3.24 -9.90
C HIS A 56 8.55 2.95 -8.43
N ILE A 57 8.29 1.71 -8.06
CA ILE A 57 8.08 1.28 -6.66
C ILE A 57 9.41 1.27 -5.92
N ASN A 58 10.47 0.74 -6.52
CA ASN A 58 11.80 0.67 -5.91
C ASN A 58 12.32 2.06 -5.54
N ARG A 59 11.99 3.11 -6.29
CA ARG A 59 12.31 4.50 -5.96
C ARG A 59 11.83 4.88 -4.56
N TYR A 60 10.58 4.53 -4.21
CA TYR A 60 10.01 4.81 -2.89
C TYR A 60 10.61 3.95 -1.79
N LEU A 61 10.85 2.67 -2.07
CA LEU A 61 11.48 1.76 -1.11
C LEU A 61 12.90 2.22 -0.79
N ASN A 62 13.69 2.57 -1.80
CA ASN A 62 15.06 3.06 -1.63
C ASN A 62 15.10 4.40 -0.87
N TYR A 63 14.19 5.33 -1.18
CA TYR A 63 14.05 6.56 -0.41
C TYR A 63 13.81 6.27 1.08
N ALA A 64 12.86 5.38 1.38
CA ALA A 64 12.52 5.06 2.76
C ALA A 64 13.64 4.32 3.49
N ILE A 65 14.33 3.37 2.84
CA ILE A 65 15.49 2.66 3.38
C ILE A 65 16.62 3.64 3.74
N ASN A 66 16.90 4.60 2.87
CA ASN A 66 17.96 5.57 3.08
C ASN A 66 17.61 6.60 4.16
N LYS A 67 16.32 6.97 4.28
CA LYS A 67 15.86 7.99 5.23
C LYS A 67 15.68 7.45 6.65
N TYR A 68 15.27 6.19 6.79
CA TYR A 68 14.89 5.60 8.09
C TYR A 68 15.75 4.37 8.40
N PRO A 69 16.89 4.53 9.07
CA PRO A 69 17.82 3.42 9.35
C PRO A 69 17.24 2.34 10.26
N ASN A 70 16.19 2.66 11.02
CA ASN A 70 15.46 1.71 11.86
C ASN A 70 14.27 1.02 11.12
N ALA A 71 14.05 1.32 9.85
CA ALA A 71 13.03 0.68 9.02
C ALA A 71 13.65 -0.44 8.18
N ARG A 72 13.20 -1.67 8.39
CA ARG A 72 13.61 -2.85 7.62
C ARG A 72 12.52 -3.24 6.63
N PHE A 73 12.80 -3.17 5.33
CA PHE A 73 11.81 -3.52 4.30
C PHE A 73 11.84 -5.00 3.95
N VAL A 74 10.63 -5.57 3.86
CA VAL A 74 10.36 -6.95 3.47
C VAL A 74 9.32 -6.94 2.35
N GLN A 75 9.65 -7.59 1.24
CA GLN A 75 8.75 -7.72 0.10
C GLN A 75 8.12 -9.11 0.09
N VAL A 76 6.80 -9.17 0.01
CA VAL A 76 6.02 -10.42 -0.05
C VAL A 76 4.96 -10.34 -1.15
N PRO A 77 4.51 -11.48 -1.72
CA PRO A 77 3.40 -11.46 -2.65
C PRO A 77 2.13 -10.88 -2.00
N HIS A 78 1.38 -10.07 -2.76
CA HIS A 78 0.10 -9.55 -2.31
C HIS A 78 -0.88 -10.71 -2.07
N TYR A 79 -1.67 -10.65 -1.00
CA TYR A 79 -2.61 -11.72 -0.65
C TYR A 79 -3.58 -12.07 -1.78
N GLY A 80 -3.99 -11.10 -2.61
CA GLY A 80 -4.84 -11.31 -3.79
C GLY A 80 -4.16 -12.06 -4.94
N LEU A 81 -2.81 -12.06 -5.01
CA LEU A 81 -2.07 -12.67 -6.11
C LEU A 81 -2.35 -14.18 -6.23
N GLY A 82 -2.48 -14.88 -5.10
CA GLY A 82 -2.84 -16.29 -5.09
C GLY A 82 -4.22 -16.56 -5.71
N SER A 83 -5.19 -15.65 -5.52
CA SER A 83 -6.50 -15.74 -6.18
C SER A 83 -6.39 -15.49 -7.69
N TYR A 84 -5.60 -14.51 -8.11
CA TYR A 84 -5.39 -14.18 -9.52
C TYR A 84 -4.76 -15.36 -10.27
N ILE A 85 -3.69 -15.94 -9.72
CA ILE A 85 -3.05 -17.14 -10.30
C ILE A 85 -4.03 -18.33 -10.33
N LYS A 86 -4.83 -18.53 -9.29
CA LYS A 86 -5.81 -19.62 -9.26
C LYS A 86 -6.84 -19.52 -10.37
N THR A 87 -7.28 -18.33 -10.71
CA THR A 87 -8.35 -18.07 -11.69
C THR A 87 -7.85 -17.73 -13.10
N GLY A 88 -6.56 -17.46 -13.29
CA GLY A 88 -6.03 -16.92 -14.55
C GLY A 88 -6.45 -15.46 -14.79
N TYR A 89 -6.69 -14.69 -13.73
CA TYR A 89 -7.14 -13.31 -13.82
C TYR A 89 -6.19 -12.45 -14.65
N MET A 90 -6.74 -11.63 -15.54
CA MET A 90 -5.98 -10.80 -16.49
C MET A 90 -4.96 -11.58 -17.34
N GLY A 91 -5.26 -12.85 -17.65
CA GLY A 91 -4.43 -13.71 -18.49
C GLY A 91 -3.16 -14.24 -17.81
N CYS A 92 -2.99 -14.06 -16.51
CA CYS A 92 -1.82 -14.62 -15.82
C CYS A 92 -1.85 -16.16 -15.88
N ARG A 93 -0.66 -16.79 -15.88
CA ARG A 93 -0.52 -18.24 -15.94
C ARG A 93 -1.33 -18.90 -14.83
N GLN A 94 -2.40 -19.60 -15.22
CA GLN A 94 -3.32 -20.24 -14.29
C GLN A 94 -2.69 -21.43 -13.58
N ASN A 95 -2.92 -21.52 -12.26
CA ASN A 95 -2.65 -22.70 -11.44
C ASN A 95 -3.86 -22.97 -10.52
N PRO A 96 -4.77 -23.90 -10.87
CA PRO A 96 -5.96 -24.20 -10.05
C PRO A 96 -5.65 -24.70 -8.64
N LYS A 97 -4.43 -25.25 -8.42
CA LYS A 97 -3.97 -25.73 -7.11
C LYS A 97 -3.38 -24.62 -6.23
N GLN A 98 -3.28 -23.39 -6.75
CA GLN A 98 -2.72 -22.25 -6.00
C GLN A 98 -3.51 -22.00 -4.71
N LYS A 99 -2.82 -21.91 -3.59
CA LYS A 99 -3.40 -21.55 -2.30
C LYS A 99 -3.81 -20.07 -2.30
N LYS A 100 -5.00 -19.77 -1.78
CA LYS A 100 -5.45 -18.40 -1.53
C LYS A 100 -4.99 -17.98 -0.14
N PHE A 101 -4.63 -16.70 -0.02
CA PHE A 101 -4.23 -16.08 1.24
C PHE A 101 -5.15 -14.91 1.56
N LYS A 102 -5.35 -14.65 2.84
CA LYS A 102 -5.97 -13.43 3.37
C LYS A 102 -4.89 -12.50 3.91
N MET A 103 -5.24 -11.24 4.12
CA MET A 103 -4.37 -10.27 4.78
C MET A 103 -3.94 -10.75 6.18
N SER A 104 -4.84 -11.43 6.91
CA SER A 104 -4.52 -12.04 8.20
C SER A 104 -3.41 -13.08 8.12
N ASP A 105 -3.40 -13.94 7.09
CA ASP A 105 -2.42 -15.01 6.96
C ASP A 105 -1.01 -14.42 6.76
N ILE A 106 -0.91 -13.34 5.95
CA ILE A 106 0.36 -12.62 5.78
C ILE A 106 0.77 -11.94 7.09
N THR A 107 -0.17 -11.32 7.79
CA THR A 107 0.11 -10.66 9.07
C THR A 107 0.68 -11.64 10.08
N GLU A 108 0.05 -12.81 10.25
CA GLU A 108 0.53 -13.85 11.18
C GLU A 108 1.89 -14.43 10.76
N ALA A 109 2.10 -14.71 9.47
CA ALA A 109 3.39 -15.19 8.98
C ALA A 109 4.54 -14.19 9.24
N ILE A 110 4.27 -12.88 9.12
CA ILE A 110 5.27 -11.85 9.43
C ILE A 110 5.49 -11.73 10.94
N ARG A 111 4.43 -11.81 11.75
CA ARG A 111 4.52 -11.83 13.22
C ARG A 111 5.40 -12.97 13.71
N GLU A 112 5.12 -14.17 13.25
CA GLU A 112 5.88 -15.37 13.58
C GLU A 112 7.36 -15.24 13.17
N LYS A 113 7.61 -14.82 11.92
CA LYS A 113 8.96 -14.70 11.37
C LYS A 113 9.84 -13.71 12.14
N TYR A 114 9.27 -12.60 12.63
CA TYR A 114 10.04 -11.53 13.28
C TYR A 114 9.86 -11.46 14.79
N GLY A 115 8.96 -12.26 15.37
CA GLY A 115 8.64 -12.22 16.80
C GLY A 115 8.03 -10.87 17.21
N ILE A 116 7.22 -10.25 16.36
CA ILE A 116 6.61 -8.92 16.58
C ILE A 116 5.10 -9.05 16.54
N GLN A 117 4.41 -8.54 17.56
CA GLN A 117 2.95 -8.67 17.67
C GLN A 117 2.20 -7.48 17.06
N TRP A 118 2.63 -6.25 17.34
CA TRP A 118 1.94 -5.06 16.89
C TRP A 118 2.11 -4.80 15.39
N ALA A 119 0.97 -4.65 14.69
CA ALA A 119 0.93 -4.34 13.25
C ALA A 119 0.19 -3.02 12.99
N PHE A 120 0.83 -2.11 12.26
CA PHE A 120 0.35 -0.78 11.92
C PHE A 120 -0.14 -0.73 10.47
N PHE A 121 -1.24 0.01 10.25
CA PHE A 121 -1.87 0.18 8.94
C PHE A 121 -2.22 1.65 8.72
N GLY A 122 -2.06 2.14 7.50
CA GLY A 122 -2.42 3.51 7.10
C GLY A 122 -3.92 3.72 6.81
N PHE A 123 -4.82 2.87 7.32
CA PHE A 123 -6.25 2.99 7.05
C PHE A 123 -6.88 4.16 7.80
N LYS A 124 -7.85 4.82 7.14
CA LYS A 124 -8.60 5.98 7.67
C LYS A 124 -10.10 5.71 7.62
N GLN A 125 -10.84 6.35 8.51
CA GLN A 125 -12.32 6.34 8.49
C GLN A 125 -12.87 6.95 7.19
N SER A 126 -12.14 7.87 6.59
CA SER A 126 -12.50 8.53 5.33
C SER A 126 -12.32 7.66 4.08
N ASP A 127 -11.63 6.52 4.17
CA ASP A 127 -11.34 5.67 3.01
C ASP A 127 -12.57 4.88 2.52
N SER A 128 -13.43 4.44 3.45
CA SER A 128 -14.68 3.75 3.11
C SER A 128 -15.63 3.68 4.32
N MET A 129 -16.92 3.43 4.04
CA MET A 129 -17.93 3.21 5.07
C MET A 129 -17.56 2.01 5.97
N ASN A 130 -17.09 0.91 5.39
CA ASN A 130 -16.70 -0.28 6.14
C ASN A 130 -15.55 0.01 7.12
N ARG A 131 -14.53 0.79 6.69
CA ARG A 131 -13.43 1.21 7.58
C ARG A 131 -13.92 2.15 8.68
N ARG A 132 -14.84 3.03 8.37
CA ARG A 132 -15.45 3.95 9.35
C ARG A 132 -16.21 3.17 10.43
N ILE A 133 -17.05 2.22 10.04
CA ILE A 133 -17.80 1.38 10.99
C ILE A 133 -16.82 0.56 11.84
N MET A 134 -15.86 -0.10 11.22
CA MET A 134 -14.83 -0.88 11.92
C MET A 134 -14.11 -0.05 12.98
N LEU A 135 -13.55 1.10 12.61
CA LEU A 135 -12.70 1.92 13.49
C LEU A 135 -13.48 2.65 14.59
N ARG A 136 -14.81 2.79 14.45
CA ARG A 136 -15.69 3.35 15.47
C ARG A 136 -16.32 2.30 16.40
N GLY A 137 -16.06 1.03 16.15
CA GLY A 137 -16.56 -0.05 17.00
C GLY A 137 -15.87 -0.07 18.37
N ASP A 138 -16.55 -0.67 19.34
CA ASP A 138 -16.13 -0.71 20.76
C ASP A 138 -14.79 -1.42 21.01
N ASP A 139 -14.36 -2.27 20.06
CA ASP A 139 -13.05 -2.95 20.14
C ASP A 139 -11.85 -2.01 19.88
N TYR A 140 -12.09 -0.72 19.52
CA TYR A 140 -11.05 0.21 19.11
C TYR A 140 -10.86 1.39 20.08
N GLU A 141 -9.86 1.30 20.94
CA GLU A 141 -9.41 2.40 21.79
C GLU A 141 -8.97 3.59 20.90
N LEU A 142 -9.43 4.82 21.22
CA LEU A 142 -9.22 6.03 20.45
C LEU A 142 -9.62 5.89 18.96
N GLN A 143 -10.51 4.97 18.63
CA GLN A 143 -10.90 4.63 17.26
C GLN A 143 -9.68 4.26 16.36
N ALA A 144 -8.63 3.74 16.95
CA ALA A 144 -7.36 3.46 16.28
C ALA A 144 -6.65 2.18 16.77
N ILE A 145 -6.77 1.79 18.02
CA ILE A 145 -6.00 0.69 18.63
C ILE A 145 -6.94 -0.48 18.93
N ASN A 146 -6.70 -1.63 18.32
CA ASN A 146 -7.36 -2.88 18.66
C ASN A 146 -6.38 -3.79 19.39
N ARG A 147 -6.52 -3.88 20.70
CA ARG A 147 -5.63 -4.66 21.57
C ARG A 147 -5.83 -6.16 21.44
N LYS A 148 -7.04 -6.62 21.13
CA LYS A 148 -7.32 -8.06 20.95
C LYS A 148 -6.56 -8.61 19.74
N THR A 149 -6.46 -7.82 18.68
CA THR A 149 -5.79 -8.24 17.44
C THR A 149 -4.41 -7.61 17.25
N MET A 150 -3.93 -6.82 18.22
CA MET A 150 -2.65 -6.10 18.18
C MET A 150 -2.48 -5.31 16.87
N LYS A 151 -3.52 -4.55 16.49
CA LYS A 151 -3.54 -3.72 15.27
C LYS A 151 -3.72 -2.26 15.61
N CYS A 152 -3.00 -1.40 14.90
CA CYS A 152 -2.99 0.03 15.13
C CYS A 152 -3.18 0.82 13.83
N TYR A 153 -4.02 1.85 13.89
CA TYR A 153 -4.45 2.68 12.76
C TYR A 153 -4.31 4.18 13.09
N PRO A 154 -3.08 4.71 13.26
CA PRO A 154 -2.88 6.07 13.76
C PRO A 154 -3.49 7.16 12.90
N LEU A 155 -3.65 6.91 11.59
CA LEU A 155 -4.25 7.84 10.64
C LEU A 155 -5.78 7.80 10.61
N SER A 156 -6.41 6.99 11.47
CA SER A 156 -7.87 6.78 11.51
C SER A 156 -8.72 8.07 11.38
N PRO A 157 -8.48 9.16 12.13
CA PRO A 157 -9.35 10.34 12.09
C PRO A 157 -9.04 11.33 10.96
N TYR A 158 -8.03 11.08 10.13
CA TYR A 158 -7.55 12.04 9.14
C TYR A 158 -8.17 11.85 7.76
N HIS A 159 -8.13 12.91 6.95
CA HIS A 159 -8.49 12.92 5.55
C HIS A 159 -7.25 12.90 4.65
N ASN A 160 -7.45 12.64 3.35
CA ASN A 160 -6.36 12.61 2.37
C ASN A 160 -5.60 13.93 2.32
N GLN A 161 -6.31 15.07 2.42
CA GLN A 161 -5.71 16.39 2.40
C GLN A 161 -4.77 16.62 3.59
N ASP A 162 -5.13 16.13 4.78
CA ASP A 162 -4.30 16.25 5.99
C ASP A 162 -2.98 15.51 5.81
N VAL A 163 -3.04 14.31 5.23
CA VAL A 163 -1.86 13.47 4.96
C VAL A 163 -0.95 14.10 3.91
N LEU A 164 -1.53 14.62 2.81
CA LEU A 164 -0.77 15.32 1.77
C LEU A 164 -0.13 16.61 2.29
N ALA A 165 -0.86 17.40 3.10
CA ALA A 165 -0.31 18.57 3.76
C ALA A 165 0.85 18.23 4.71
N TYR A 166 0.75 17.09 5.42
CA TYR A 166 1.83 16.59 6.27
C TYR A 166 3.07 16.21 5.45
N ILE A 167 2.91 15.48 4.36
CA ILE A 167 3.99 15.10 3.44
C ILE A 167 4.71 16.34 2.93
N LYS A 168 3.97 17.33 2.43
CA LYS A 168 4.54 18.59 1.93
C LYS A 168 5.29 19.36 3.01
N ARG A 169 4.71 19.49 4.22
CA ARG A 169 5.33 20.25 5.34
C ARG A 169 6.64 19.64 5.81
N ASN A 170 6.79 18.30 5.73
CA ASN A 170 7.96 17.58 6.21
C ASN A 170 8.93 17.21 5.08
N ASP A 171 8.75 17.75 3.89
CA ASP A 171 9.59 17.51 2.71
C ASP A 171 9.83 16.00 2.46
N LEU A 172 8.73 15.23 2.51
CA LEU A 172 8.78 13.81 2.23
C LEU A 172 8.60 13.57 0.72
N ILE A 173 9.05 12.40 0.26
CA ILE A 173 8.83 11.99 -1.12
C ILE A 173 7.34 12.08 -1.45
N THR A 174 7.02 12.84 -2.50
CA THR A 174 5.64 13.04 -2.94
C THR A 174 5.16 11.80 -3.69
N PRO A 175 3.97 11.26 -3.36
CA PRO A 175 3.33 10.23 -4.16
C PRO A 175 3.12 10.72 -5.59
N GLU A 176 3.35 9.86 -6.56
CA GLU A 176 3.03 10.18 -7.95
C GLU A 176 1.53 10.30 -8.14
N CYS A 177 1.13 11.29 -8.92
CA CYS A 177 -0.27 11.55 -9.25
C CYS A 177 -0.52 11.12 -10.70
N TYR A 178 -1.46 10.23 -10.91
CA TYR A 178 -1.97 9.84 -12.22
C TYR A 178 -3.48 9.63 -12.12
N GLY A 179 -4.18 9.82 -13.24
CA GLY A 179 -5.61 9.70 -13.31
C GLY A 179 -6.38 10.98 -12.94
N LYS A 180 -7.68 10.97 -13.25
CA LYS A 180 -8.59 12.11 -13.10
C LYS A 180 -8.73 12.60 -11.64
N GLY A 181 -8.47 11.75 -10.67
CA GLY A 181 -8.52 12.08 -9.24
C GLY A 181 -7.23 12.66 -8.65
N GLY A 182 -6.14 12.75 -9.43
CA GLY A 182 -4.84 13.23 -8.97
C GLY A 182 -4.25 12.45 -7.79
N GLN A 183 -4.66 11.20 -7.59
CA GLN A 183 -4.20 10.33 -6.52
C GLN A 183 -3.69 9.01 -7.08
N SER A 184 -2.55 8.56 -6.56
CA SER A 184 -2.03 7.23 -6.87
C SER A 184 -2.97 6.16 -6.32
N SER A 185 -3.45 5.27 -7.18
CA SER A 185 -4.25 4.08 -6.82
C SER A 185 -3.38 2.89 -6.38
N GLY A 186 -2.06 3.07 -6.31
CA GLY A 186 -1.10 1.98 -6.12
C GLY A 186 -0.90 1.17 -7.41
N THR A 187 -0.32 -0.02 -7.28
CA THR A 187 -0.15 -0.93 -8.43
C THR A 187 -1.50 -1.57 -8.79
N ASN A 188 -2.19 -0.99 -9.76
CA ASN A 188 -3.48 -1.49 -10.25
C ASN A 188 -3.38 -1.88 -11.72
N ILE A 189 -3.29 -3.17 -11.99
CA ILE A 189 -3.09 -3.75 -13.33
C ILE A 189 -4.29 -3.59 -14.28
N THR A 190 -5.42 -3.07 -13.80
CA THR A 190 -6.64 -2.80 -14.58
C THR A 190 -6.98 -1.31 -14.65
N ASP A 191 -6.20 -0.44 -14.03
CA ASP A 191 -6.41 1.00 -14.05
C ASP A 191 -5.71 1.59 -15.27
N ILE A 192 -6.51 2.09 -16.23
CA ILE A 192 -5.99 2.64 -17.48
C ILE A 192 -5.05 3.83 -17.24
N ASP A 193 -5.38 4.71 -16.30
CA ASP A 193 -4.56 5.88 -15.99
C ASP A 193 -3.18 5.46 -15.44
N TYR A 194 -3.14 4.40 -14.62
CA TYR A 194 -1.89 3.83 -14.15
C TYR A 194 -1.06 3.21 -15.27
N LEU A 195 -1.70 2.46 -16.19
CA LEU A 195 -1.01 1.85 -17.32
C LEU A 195 -0.46 2.90 -18.29
N LEU A 196 -1.23 3.97 -18.55
CA LEU A 196 -0.79 5.13 -19.36
C LEU A 196 0.39 5.85 -18.70
N TYR A 197 0.32 6.07 -17.39
CA TYR A 197 1.41 6.67 -16.62
C TYR A 197 2.70 5.84 -16.74
N LEU A 198 2.61 4.51 -16.61
CA LEU A 198 3.76 3.62 -16.77
C LEU A 198 4.28 3.62 -18.21
N ARG A 199 3.40 3.63 -19.21
CA ARG A 199 3.79 3.71 -20.63
C ARG A 199 4.67 4.92 -20.90
N GLN A 200 4.32 6.05 -20.31
CA GLN A 200 5.04 7.31 -20.50
C GLN A 200 6.34 7.39 -19.70
N ASN A 201 6.34 6.94 -18.44
CA ASN A 201 7.41 7.22 -17.48
C ASN A 201 8.27 6.01 -17.14
N TYR A 202 7.70 4.79 -17.21
CA TYR A 202 8.34 3.53 -16.79
C TYR A 202 8.01 2.36 -17.74
N PRO A 203 8.36 2.45 -19.03
CA PRO A 203 7.97 1.43 -20.02
C PRO A 203 8.47 0.02 -19.66
N SER A 204 9.63 -0.10 -19.04
CA SER A 204 10.14 -1.40 -18.55
C SER A 204 9.25 -2.02 -17.47
N ASP A 205 8.65 -1.22 -16.60
CA ASP A 205 7.71 -1.71 -15.60
C ASP A 205 6.40 -2.16 -16.24
N LEU A 206 5.93 -1.42 -17.24
CA LEU A 206 4.75 -1.81 -18.02
C LEU A 206 4.96 -3.17 -18.71
N HIS A 207 6.13 -3.43 -19.30
CA HIS A 207 6.45 -4.74 -19.87
C HIS A 207 6.44 -5.87 -18.82
N LYS A 208 6.92 -5.61 -17.59
CA LYS A 208 6.84 -6.58 -16.49
C LYS A 208 5.38 -6.89 -16.11
N ILE A 209 4.50 -5.89 -16.13
CA ILE A 209 3.08 -6.09 -15.89
C ILE A 209 2.46 -6.95 -16.99
N PHE A 210 2.70 -6.66 -18.25
CA PHE A 210 2.18 -7.44 -19.38
C PHE A 210 2.71 -8.87 -19.41
N ALA A 211 3.99 -9.07 -19.04
CA ALA A 211 4.56 -10.41 -18.93
C ALA A 211 3.84 -11.28 -17.88
N GLN A 212 3.35 -10.69 -16.80
CA GLN A 212 2.63 -11.39 -15.74
C GLN A 212 1.11 -11.39 -15.93
N PHE A 213 0.55 -10.31 -16.51
CA PHE A 213 -0.88 -10.07 -16.71
C PHE A 213 -1.14 -9.59 -18.16
N PRO A 214 -1.07 -10.49 -19.16
CA PRO A 214 -1.12 -10.09 -20.58
C PRO A 214 -2.38 -9.33 -20.97
N LEU A 215 -3.53 -9.61 -20.38
CA LEU A 215 -4.77 -8.89 -20.72
C LEU A 215 -4.77 -7.41 -20.26
N SER A 216 -3.81 -6.99 -19.44
CA SER A 216 -3.63 -5.55 -19.15
C SER A 216 -3.19 -4.76 -20.38
N GLU A 217 -2.48 -5.38 -21.34
CA GLU A 217 -2.12 -4.76 -22.62
C GLU A 217 -3.34 -4.47 -23.49
N ARG A 218 -4.34 -5.38 -23.45
CA ARG A 218 -5.60 -5.19 -24.16
C ARG A 218 -6.34 -3.93 -23.71
N LEU A 219 -6.27 -3.56 -22.45
CA LEU A 219 -6.92 -2.34 -21.94
C LEU A 219 -6.31 -1.06 -22.57
N LEU A 220 -4.99 -1.03 -22.77
CA LEU A 220 -4.35 0.09 -23.48
C LEU A 220 -4.75 0.11 -24.96
N PHE A 221 -4.77 -1.04 -25.60
CA PHE A 221 -5.22 -1.15 -26.98
C PHE A 221 -6.65 -0.63 -27.17
N GLU A 222 -7.61 -1.10 -26.36
CA GLU A 222 -9.01 -0.65 -26.40
C GLU A 222 -9.13 0.85 -26.13
N HIS A 223 -8.32 1.42 -25.24
CA HIS A 223 -8.30 2.85 -24.98
C HIS A 223 -7.78 3.66 -26.18
N ASP A 224 -6.74 3.19 -26.85
CA ASP A 224 -6.16 3.90 -28.01
C ASP A 224 -7.11 3.84 -29.21
N TYR A 225 -7.72 2.68 -29.49
CA TYR A 225 -8.72 2.53 -30.56
C TYR A 225 -10.00 3.35 -30.32
N GLY A 226 -10.52 3.38 -29.08
CA GLY A 226 -11.70 4.18 -28.76
C GLY A 226 -11.48 5.69 -28.89
N LYS A 227 -10.24 6.17 -28.88
CA LYS A 227 -9.90 7.57 -29.18
C LYS A 227 -9.90 7.85 -30.68
N GLU A 228 -9.35 6.95 -31.50
CA GLU A 228 -9.33 7.10 -32.96
C GLU A 228 -10.75 7.18 -33.55
N GLU A 229 -11.69 6.41 -33.01
CA GLU A 229 -13.10 6.48 -33.44
C GLU A 229 -13.79 7.79 -33.03
N SER A 230 -13.42 8.38 -31.90
CA SER A 230 -14.01 9.65 -31.42
C SER A 230 -13.42 10.90 -32.10
N GLU A 231 -12.20 10.82 -32.64
CA GLU A 231 -11.56 11.92 -33.38
C GLU A 231 -11.95 11.94 -34.89
N ASN A 232 -12.53 10.85 -35.41
CA ASN A 232 -12.99 10.71 -36.76
C ASN A 232 -14.52 10.94 -36.93
N GLN A 233 -15.25 11.33 -35.89
CA GLN A 233 -16.63 11.74 -35.89
C GLN A 233 -16.77 13.25 -35.64
#